data_e172147331f21327528992058834b156
#
_entry.id   e172147331f21327528992058834b156
#
_cell.length_a   1.000
_cell.length_b   1.000
_cell.length_c   1.000
_cell.angle_alpha   90.00
_cell.angle_beta   90.00
_cell.angle_gamma   90.00
#
_symmetry.space_group_name_H-M   'P 1'
#
loop_
_entity.id
_entity.type
_entity.pdbx_description
1 polymer ?
#
loop_
_entity_poly.entity_id
_entity_poly.type
_entity_poly.pdbx_seq_one_letter_code
_entity_poly.pdbx_strand_id
1 'polypeptide(L)'
;MKVVIYFLIGFLLSFRLEAETIKIGSLQYGSVNWELKLIKELELDKKNNFNLEIVELASKNAAAVALQGGAVDLIVTDWFWVSRQRSEGRLFSFVPHSMAAGGLIAPKDSNIVNDVDLKNKKIGIAGGQVDKGWLIFRAFYKKKYGEDLLKLSKPIFGAPPLLNKKIKQKSFDAILTYWPYQAKLLTDENFEKIIDIKDILSELGIPSGMPVIGWVFKEKWGEKSTEIFKNFLKASDEAKQLMLESDDIWDDVRPFM
;
A
#
# COMPACT_ATOMS: atom_id res chain seq x y z
N MET A 1 69.06 11.22 -36.47
CA MET A 1 68.04 10.26 -36.02
C MET A 1 67.14 10.94 -34.96
N LYS A 2 65.93 11.37 -35.33
CA LYS A 2 64.99 11.99 -34.41
C LYS A 2 63.99 10.92 -33.97
N VAL A 3 64.00 10.57 -32.66
CA VAL A 3 63.03 9.66 -32.07
C VAL A 3 61.79 10.46 -31.73
N VAL A 4 60.66 10.16 -32.38
CA VAL A 4 59.36 10.74 -32.10
C VAL A 4 58.67 9.82 -31.09
N ILE A 5 58.55 10.30 -29.85
CA ILE A 5 57.79 9.60 -28.80
C ILE A 5 56.32 10.01 -28.95
N TYR A 6 55.46 9.09 -29.39
CA TYR A 6 53.98 9.26 -29.33
C TYR A 6 53.48 8.99 -27.96
N PHE A 7 53.06 10.05 -27.25
CA PHE A 7 52.31 9.95 -25.99
C PHE A 7 50.86 9.60 -26.35
N LEU A 8 50.47 8.33 -26.21
CA LEU A 8 49.09 7.90 -26.30
C LEU A 8 48.39 8.29 -24.99
N ILE A 9 47.74 9.46 -24.95
CA ILE A 9 46.81 9.83 -23.87
C ILE A 9 45.52 9.03 -24.07
N GLY A 10 45.43 7.91 -23.38
CA GLY A 10 44.20 7.14 -23.27
C GLY A 10 43.17 7.98 -22.52
N PHE A 11 42.26 8.63 -23.25
CA PHE A 11 41.09 9.28 -22.65
C PHE A 11 40.10 8.19 -22.20
N LEU A 12 40.24 7.77 -20.96
CA LEU A 12 39.26 6.91 -20.28
C LEU A 12 37.98 7.74 -20.11
N LEU A 13 37.12 7.69 -21.08
CA LEU A 13 35.72 8.08 -20.96
C LEU A 13 35.08 7.15 -19.92
N SER A 14 35.13 7.57 -18.66
CA SER A 14 34.31 6.99 -17.60
C SER A 14 32.85 7.31 -17.96
N PHE A 15 32.21 6.43 -18.73
CA PHE A 15 30.78 6.41 -18.81
C PHE A 15 30.27 6.15 -17.36
N ARG A 16 29.93 7.20 -16.64
CA ARG A 16 29.07 7.05 -15.50
C ARG A 16 27.75 6.54 -16.05
N LEU A 17 27.50 5.25 -15.93
CA LEU A 17 26.18 4.69 -16.12
C LEU A 17 25.32 5.38 -15.07
N GLU A 18 24.53 6.36 -15.50
CA GLU A 18 23.58 7.02 -14.62
C GLU A 18 22.59 5.95 -14.15
N ALA A 19 22.43 5.82 -12.84
CA ALA A 19 21.56 4.80 -12.27
C ALA A 19 20.14 5.03 -12.79
N GLU A 20 19.54 4.00 -13.35
CA GLU A 20 18.18 4.04 -13.89
C GLU A 20 17.19 4.46 -12.80
N THR A 21 16.18 5.25 -13.14
CA THR A 21 15.20 5.78 -12.20
C THR A 21 13.92 4.95 -12.22
N ILE A 22 13.43 4.57 -11.04
CA ILE A 22 12.08 4.02 -10.83
C ILE A 22 11.21 5.09 -10.18
N LYS A 23 10.07 5.40 -10.80
CA LYS A 23 9.05 6.30 -10.26
C LYS A 23 7.96 5.51 -9.57
N ILE A 24 7.81 5.69 -8.26
CA ILE A 24 6.82 4.95 -7.47
C ILE A 24 5.74 5.89 -6.95
N GLY A 25 4.50 5.62 -7.34
CA GLY A 25 3.34 6.30 -6.81
C GLY A 25 2.98 5.76 -5.42
N SER A 26 3.07 6.59 -4.39
CA SER A 26 2.74 6.25 -3.01
C SER A 26 1.64 7.15 -2.47
N LEU A 27 0.81 6.62 -1.57
CA LEU A 27 -0.11 7.45 -0.82
C LEU A 27 0.69 8.31 0.17
N GLN A 28 0.29 9.57 0.33
CA GLN A 28 0.89 10.48 1.32
C GLN A 28 0.79 9.94 2.76
N TYR A 29 -0.10 9.00 2.99
CA TYR A 29 -0.36 8.37 4.29
C TYR A 29 -0.38 6.84 4.13
N GLY A 30 0.36 6.15 4.97
CA GLY A 30 0.42 4.70 4.99
C GLY A 30 1.84 4.15 4.96
N SER A 31 1.97 2.90 5.40
CA SER A 31 3.26 2.25 5.67
C SER A 31 4.16 2.05 4.45
N VAL A 32 3.60 2.03 3.25
CA VAL A 32 4.42 1.98 2.01
C VAL A 32 5.25 3.25 1.88
N ASN A 33 4.69 4.42 2.25
CA ASN A 33 5.44 5.68 2.22
C ASN A 33 6.60 5.67 3.23
N TRP A 34 6.41 5.05 4.41
CA TRP A 34 7.47 4.89 5.41
C TRP A 34 8.65 4.09 4.86
N GLU A 35 8.37 2.94 4.25
CA GLU A 35 9.38 2.09 3.60
C GLU A 35 10.15 2.85 2.51
N LEU A 36 9.43 3.52 1.59
CA LEU A 36 10.06 4.25 0.49
C LEU A 36 10.91 5.44 0.98
N LYS A 37 10.43 6.16 2.01
CA LYS A 37 11.22 7.23 2.64
C LYS A 37 12.47 6.68 3.29
N LEU A 38 12.39 5.56 4.00
CA LEU A 38 13.54 4.91 4.61
C LEU A 38 14.57 4.47 3.56
N ILE A 39 14.12 3.92 2.42
CA ILE A 39 15.02 3.61 1.29
C ILE A 39 15.80 4.84 0.85
N LYS A 40 15.17 6.01 0.81
CA LYS A 40 15.83 7.27 0.43
C LYS A 40 16.77 7.79 1.51
N GLU A 41 16.33 7.84 2.77
CA GLU A 41 17.13 8.35 3.90
C GLU A 41 18.42 7.54 4.09
N LEU A 42 18.34 6.22 3.93
CA LEU A 42 19.49 5.32 4.07
C LEU A 42 20.23 5.05 2.75
N GLU A 43 19.89 5.76 1.67
CA GLU A 43 20.48 5.62 0.33
C GLU A 43 20.49 4.15 -0.20
N LEU A 44 19.51 3.33 0.24
CA LEU A 44 19.40 1.94 -0.19
C LEU A 44 19.15 1.80 -1.70
N ASP A 45 18.55 2.80 -2.33
CA ASP A 45 18.41 2.90 -3.78
C ASP A 45 19.79 3.00 -4.45
N LYS A 46 20.68 3.85 -3.95
CA LYS A 46 22.04 3.99 -4.47
C LYS A 46 22.89 2.74 -4.24
N LYS A 47 22.79 2.18 -3.03
CA LYS A 47 23.46 0.91 -2.67
C LYS A 47 23.06 -0.24 -3.61
N ASN A 48 21.83 -0.24 -4.09
CA ASN A 48 21.26 -1.24 -5.00
C ASN A 48 21.24 -0.79 -6.47
N ASN A 49 22.05 0.21 -6.87
CA ASN A 49 22.26 0.66 -8.25
C ASN A 49 21.00 1.13 -8.99
N PHE A 50 20.11 1.86 -8.30
CA PHE A 50 18.99 2.55 -8.95
C PHE A 50 18.76 3.91 -8.28
N ASN A 51 17.88 4.71 -8.86
CA ASN A 51 17.43 5.97 -8.29
C ASN A 51 15.93 5.88 -8.02
N LEU A 52 15.51 6.09 -6.76
CA LEU A 52 14.10 6.10 -6.39
C LEU A 52 13.51 7.51 -6.48
N GLU A 53 12.46 7.67 -7.27
CA GLU A 53 11.60 8.86 -7.29
C GLU A 53 10.24 8.52 -6.67
N ILE A 54 9.89 9.18 -5.57
CA ILE A 54 8.61 8.97 -4.88
C ILE A 54 7.63 10.05 -5.34
N VAL A 55 6.52 9.63 -5.94
CA VAL A 55 5.42 10.53 -6.35
C VAL A 55 4.28 10.38 -5.34
N GLU A 56 4.12 11.37 -4.47
CA GLU A 56 3.08 11.34 -3.45
C GLU A 56 1.70 11.63 -4.04
N LEU A 57 0.73 10.77 -3.75
CA LEU A 57 -0.61 10.81 -4.32
C LEU A 57 -1.67 10.81 -3.22
N ALA A 58 -2.70 11.62 -3.41
CA ALA A 58 -3.73 11.86 -2.39
C ALA A 58 -4.71 10.69 -2.20
N SER A 59 -4.81 9.77 -3.17
CA SER A 59 -5.78 8.66 -3.11
C SER A 59 -5.37 7.46 -3.95
N LYS A 60 -5.96 6.29 -3.67
CA LYS A 60 -5.80 5.07 -4.49
C LYS A 60 -6.23 5.29 -5.95
N ASN A 61 -7.27 6.08 -6.18
CA ASN A 61 -7.71 6.40 -7.53
C ASN A 61 -6.67 7.26 -8.26
N ALA A 62 -6.09 8.25 -7.60
CA ALA A 62 -5.00 9.04 -8.17
C ALA A 62 -3.78 8.15 -8.51
N ALA A 63 -3.43 7.20 -7.63
CA ALA A 63 -2.35 6.25 -7.89
C ALA A 63 -2.65 5.35 -9.10
N ALA A 64 -3.86 4.82 -9.21
CA ALA A 64 -4.28 4.02 -10.36
C ALA A 64 -4.22 4.82 -11.68
N VAL A 65 -4.71 6.07 -11.67
CA VAL A 65 -4.64 6.96 -12.85
C VAL A 65 -3.19 7.28 -13.23
N ALA A 66 -2.33 7.58 -12.25
CA ALA A 66 -0.91 7.85 -12.49
C ALA A 66 -0.19 6.64 -13.14
N LEU A 67 -0.45 5.42 -12.65
CA LEU A 67 0.09 4.19 -13.24
C LEU A 67 -0.46 3.94 -14.64
N GLN A 68 -1.77 4.07 -14.84
CA GLN A 68 -2.40 3.88 -16.14
C GLN A 68 -1.87 4.88 -17.17
N GLY A 69 -1.70 6.15 -16.78
CA GLY A 69 -1.16 7.23 -17.60
C GLY A 69 0.35 7.15 -17.83
N GLY A 70 1.10 6.34 -17.06
CA GLY A 70 2.55 6.23 -17.15
C GLY A 70 3.30 7.38 -16.48
N ALA A 71 2.65 8.11 -15.58
CA ALA A 71 3.31 9.12 -14.75
C ALA A 71 4.18 8.48 -13.64
N VAL A 72 3.87 7.23 -13.28
CA VAL A 72 4.66 6.38 -12.39
C VAL A 72 4.80 4.98 -12.99
N ASP A 73 5.87 4.27 -12.58
CA ASP A 73 6.17 2.92 -13.03
C ASP A 73 5.49 1.87 -12.17
N LEU A 74 5.46 2.10 -10.84
CA LEU A 74 4.88 1.22 -9.84
C LEU A 74 3.93 1.96 -8.92
N ILE A 75 2.95 1.21 -8.40
CA ILE A 75 2.14 1.58 -7.23
C ILE A 75 1.96 0.36 -6.33
N VAL A 76 1.57 0.57 -5.07
CA VAL A 76 1.03 -0.52 -4.25
C VAL A 76 -0.49 -0.50 -4.33
N THR A 77 -1.06 -1.62 -4.79
CA THR A 77 -2.52 -1.82 -4.77
C THR A 77 -2.85 -3.30 -4.59
N ASP A 78 -4.13 -3.66 -4.63
CA ASP A 78 -4.61 -5.01 -4.39
C ASP A 78 -4.77 -5.82 -5.69
N TRP A 79 -4.68 -7.15 -5.57
CA TRP A 79 -4.83 -8.05 -6.71
C TRP A 79 -6.26 -8.08 -7.27
N PHE A 80 -7.29 -7.66 -6.53
CA PHE A 80 -8.65 -7.50 -7.05
C PHE A 80 -8.68 -6.41 -8.12
N TRP A 81 -7.97 -5.30 -7.88
CA TRP A 81 -7.83 -4.24 -8.87
C TRP A 81 -7.13 -4.76 -10.12
N VAL A 82 -6.02 -5.50 -9.96
CA VAL A 82 -5.28 -6.09 -11.09
C VAL A 82 -6.17 -7.06 -11.88
N SER A 83 -6.90 -7.94 -11.20
CA SER A 83 -7.84 -8.87 -11.85
C SER A 83 -8.87 -8.14 -12.70
N ARG A 84 -9.49 -7.07 -12.18
CA ARG A 84 -10.45 -6.25 -12.96
C ARG A 84 -9.78 -5.58 -14.16
N GLN A 85 -8.57 -5.05 -14.01
CA GLN A 85 -7.86 -4.44 -15.13
C GLN A 85 -7.57 -5.48 -16.22
N ARG A 86 -7.12 -6.67 -15.83
CA ARG A 86 -6.86 -7.77 -16.78
C ARG A 86 -8.12 -8.26 -17.49
N SER A 87 -9.26 -8.33 -16.80
CA SER A 87 -10.55 -8.67 -17.44
C SER A 87 -11.01 -7.65 -18.46
N GLU A 88 -10.49 -6.41 -18.38
CA GLU A 88 -10.73 -5.33 -19.35
C GLU A 88 -9.62 -5.20 -20.41
N GLY A 89 -8.72 -6.20 -20.50
CA GLY A 89 -7.62 -6.24 -21.48
C GLY A 89 -6.41 -5.36 -21.13
N ARG A 90 -6.37 -4.76 -19.93
CA ARG A 90 -5.23 -3.96 -19.47
C ARG A 90 -4.26 -4.84 -18.67
N LEU A 91 -3.09 -5.12 -19.24
CA LEU A 91 -2.12 -6.05 -18.69
C LEU A 91 -1.25 -5.39 -17.62
N PHE A 92 -1.58 -5.67 -16.38
CA PHE A 92 -0.78 -5.34 -15.20
C PHE A 92 -0.29 -6.61 -14.51
N SER A 93 0.92 -6.54 -13.97
CA SER A 93 1.54 -7.58 -13.15
C SER A 93 1.45 -7.22 -11.68
N PHE A 94 1.42 -8.24 -10.81
CA PHE A 94 1.34 -8.11 -9.37
C PHE A 94 2.47 -8.90 -8.72
N VAL A 95 3.28 -8.23 -7.90
CA VAL A 95 4.29 -8.88 -7.05
C VAL A 95 3.88 -8.68 -5.58
N PRO A 96 3.72 -9.77 -4.80
CA PRO A 96 3.30 -9.70 -3.42
C PRO A 96 4.14 -8.75 -2.57
N HIS A 97 3.51 -7.96 -1.69
CA HIS A 97 4.20 -7.04 -0.80
C HIS A 97 3.79 -7.20 0.66
N SER A 98 2.48 -7.20 0.97
CA SER A 98 2.02 -7.23 2.36
C SER A 98 0.66 -7.91 2.52
N MET A 99 0.50 -8.60 3.65
CA MET A 99 -0.78 -9.17 4.11
C MET A 99 -1.60 -8.15 4.94
N ALA A 100 -1.02 -7.04 5.32
CA ALA A 100 -1.65 -6.07 6.20
C ALA A 100 -2.79 -5.34 5.49
N ALA A 101 -4.00 -5.49 5.99
CA ALA A 101 -5.21 -4.93 5.38
C ALA A 101 -5.99 -3.97 6.28
N GLY A 102 -5.94 -4.17 7.60
CA GLY A 102 -6.75 -3.44 8.57
C GLY A 102 -8.03 -4.19 8.92
N GLY A 103 -9.02 -3.47 9.45
CA GLY A 103 -10.26 -4.08 9.93
C GLY A 103 -11.33 -3.08 10.33
N LEU A 104 -12.40 -3.60 10.91
CA LEU A 104 -13.51 -2.85 11.46
C LEU A 104 -13.23 -2.50 12.93
N ILE A 105 -13.32 -1.21 13.24
CA ILE A 105 -13.14 -0.64 14.58
C ILE A 105 -14.43 0.07 14.97
N ALA A 106 -14.82 -0.07 16.23
CA ALA A 106 -15.96 0.63 16.79
C ALA A 106 -15.61 1.25 18.15
N PRO A 107 -16.30 2.32 18.58
CA PRO A 107 -16.26 2.76 19.95
C PRO A 107 -16.88 1.70 20.86
N LYS A 108 -16.32 1.45 22.04
CA LYS A 108 -16.87 0.49 23.02
C LYS A 108 -18.28 0.80 23.47
N ASP A 109 -18.68 2.09 23.43
CA ASP A 109 -20.02 2.55 23.75
C ASP A 109 -21.01 2.49 22.58
N SER A 110 -20.61 1.94 21.42
CA SER A 110 -21.44 1.91 20.18
C SER A 110 -22.49 0.80 20.13
N ASN A 111 -22.43 -0.17 21.05
CA ASN A 111 -23.23 -1.41 21.02
C ASN A 111 -22.98 -2.24 19.74
N ILE A 112 -21.78 -2.18 19.16
CA ILE A 112 -21.34 -3.03 18.05
C ILE A 112 -20.33 -3.99 18.65
N VAL A 113 -20.73 -5.23 18.90
CA VAL A 113 -19.89 -6.28 19.45
C VAL A 113 -19.37 -7.21 18.36
N ASN A 114 -20.12 -7.31 17.27
CA ASN A 114 -19.78 -8.16 16.14
C ASN A 114 -20.35 -7.60 14.81
N ASP A 115 -20.07 -8.29 13.70
CA ASP A 115 -20.44 -7.84 12.36
C ASP A 115 -21.95 -7.82 12.09
N VAL A 116 -22.78 -8.58 12.83
CA VAL A 116 -24.25 -8.57 12.67
C VAL A 116 -24.88 -7.25 13.14
N ASP A 117 -24.22 -6.55 14.06
CA ASP A 117 -24.75 -5.32 14.66
C ASP A 117 -24.67 -4.08 13.72
N LEU A 118 -24.17 -4.30 12.51
CA LEU A 118 -23.94 -3.21 11.53
C LEU A 118 -25.20 -2.76 10.78
N LYS A 119 -26.32 -3.44 10.97
CA LYS A 119 -27.59 -3.05 10.34
C LYS A 119 -28.01 -1.65 10.82
N ASN A 120 -28.37 -0.80 9.83
CA ASN A 120 -28.72 0.62 10.01
C ASN A 120 -27.60 1.52 10.57
N LYS A 121 -26.40 0.99 10.83
CA LYS A 121 -25.27 1.76 11.35
C LYS A 121 -24.61 2.63 10.28
N LYS A 122 -24.09 3.76 10.71
CA LYS A 122 -23.31 4.68 9.89
C LYS A 122 -21.84 4.28 9.95
N ILE A 123 -21.33 3.73 8.83
CA ILE A 123 -20.00 3.15 8.77
C ILE A 123 -19.08 4.01 7.89
N GLY A 124 -17.99 4.52 8.46
CA GLY A 124 -16.93 5.16 7.70
C GLY A 124 -16.08 4.10 6.99
N ILE A 125 -15.86 4.23 5.68
CA ILE A 125 -15.10 3.28 4.88
C ILE A 125 -13.88 3.97 4.30
N ALA A 126 -12.68 3.49 4.64
CA ALA A 126 -11.42 3.99 4.09
C ALA A 126 -11.31 3.69 2.59
N GLY A 127 -10.96 4.71 1.80
CA GLY A 127 -10.88 4.61 0.34
C GLY A 127 -12.21 4.91 -0.34
N GLY A 128 -12.58 4.11 -1.34
CA GLY A 128 -13.79 4.30 -2.14
C GLY A 128 -14.68 3.06 -2.17
N GLN A 129 -15.78 3.15 -2.94
CA GLN A 129 -16.75 2.06 -3.09
C GLN A 129 -16.13 0.75 -3.61
N VAL A 130 -14.99 0.82 -4.28
CA VAL A 130 -14.24 -0.33 -4.83
C VAL A 130 -12.97 -0.65 -4.03
N ASP A 131 -12.85 -0.10 -2.81
CA ASP A 131 -11.75 -0.47 -1.93
C ASP A 131 -11.81 -1.95 -1.54
N LYS A 132 -10.64 -2.61 -1.50
CA LYS A 132 -10.53 -4.04 -1.23
C LYS A 132 -11.19 -4.44 0.09
N GLY A 133 -10.93 -3.69 1.15
CA GLY A 133 -11.48 -3.99 2.48
C GLY A 133 -13.00 -4.00 2.47
N TRP A 134 -13.61 -3.00 1.82
CA TRP A 134 -15.04 -2.91 1.68
C TRP A 134 -15.62 -4.04 0.81
N LEU A 135 -14.99 -4.35 -0.32
CA LEU A 135 -15.46 -5.44 -1.20
C LEU A 135 -15.39 -6.80 -0.52
N ILE A 136 -14.28 -7.09 0.19
CA ILE A 136 -14.09 -8.31 0.98
C ILE A 136 -15.16 -8.39 2.06
N PHE A 137 -15.38 -7.31 2.81
CA PHE A 137 -16.34 -7.29 3.90
C PHE A 137 -17.79 -7.48 3.42
N ARG A 138 -18.16 -6.86 2.29
CA ARG A 138 -19.47 -7.11 1.66
C ARG A 138 -19.64 -8.56 1.19
N ALA A 139 -18.59 -9.14 0.57
CA ALA A 139 -18.64 -10.53 0.12
C ALA A 139 -18.80 -11.50 1.30
N PHE A 140 -18.07 -11.28 2.38
CA PHE A 140 -18.20 -12.02 3.63
C PHE A 140 -19.61 -11.91 4.21
N TYR A 141 -20.13 -10.70 4.36
CA TYR A 141 -21.45 -10.46 4.93
C TYR A 141 -22.55 -11.12 4.11
N LYS A 142 -22.44 -11.04 2.77
CA LYS A 142 -23.35 -11.73 1.86
C LYS A 142 -23.27 -13.26 1.97
N LYS A 143 -22.06 -13.83 2.11
CA LYS A 143 -21.86 -15.27 2.31
C LYS A 143 -22.45 -15.72 3.63
N LYS A 144 -22.24 -14.96 4.72
CA LYS A 144 -22.63 -15.35 6.07
C LYS A 144 -24.12 -15.15 6.34
N TYR A 145 -24.70 -14.05 5.84
CA TYR A 145 -26.08 -13.62 6.16
C TYR A 145 -27.03 -13.60 4.97
N GLY A 146 -26.57 -13.85 3.75
CA GLY A 146 -27.39 -13.78 2.52
C GLY A 146 -27.70 -12.35 2.04
N GLU A 147 -27.30 -11.33 2.78
CA GLU A 147 -27.66 -9.92 2.56
C GLU A 147 -26.44 -9.06 2.18
N ASP A 148 -26.63 -7.98 1.43
CA ASP A 148 -25.57 -7.05 1.07
C ASP A 148 -25.49 -5.90 2.09
N LEU A 149 -24.39 -5.81 2.80
CA LEU A 149 -24.15 -4.75 3.80
C LEU A 149 -24.29 -3.34 3.23
N LEU A 150 -24.05 -3.12 1.94
CA LEU A 150 -24.29 -1.84 1.28
C LEU A 150 -25.75 -1.38 1.38
N LYS A 151 -26.70 -2.33 1.39
CA LYS A 151 -28.14 -2.03 1.49
C LYS A 151 -28.63 -1.93 2.92
N LEU A 152 -27.91 -2.58 3.84
CA LEU A 152 -28.31 -2.68 5.25
C LEU A 152 -27.71 -1.60 6.13
N SER A 153 -26.60 -1.01 5.74
CA SER A 153 -25.89 0.02 6.50
C SER A 153 -25.88 1.38 5.77
N LYS A 154 -25.27 2.38 6.39
CA LYS A 154 -25.09 3.73 5.81
C LYS A 154 -23.58 3.97 5.60
N PRO A 155 -22.97 3.41 4.54
CA PRO A 155 -21.53 3.57 4.30
C PRO A 155 -21.20 4.98 3.81
N ILE A 156 -20.14 5.55 4.34
CA ILE A 156 -19.57 6.85 3.94
C ILE A 156 -18.07 6.66 3.66
N PHE A 157 -17.67 7.00 2.46
CA PHE A 157 -16.31 6.80 1.98
C PHE A 157 -15.44 8.02 2.23
N GLY A 158 -14.18 7.81 2.63
CA GLY A 158 -13.26 8.91 2.89
C GLY A 158 -11.81 8.47 3.09
N ALA A 159 -10.93 9.47 3.20
CA ALA A 159 -9.53 9.23 3.52
C ALA A 159 -9.39 8.75 4.99
N PRO A 160 -8.51 7.78 5.27
CA PRO A 160 -8.34 7.23 6.61
C PRO A 160 -8.10 8.27 7.72
N PRO A 161 -7.24 9.32 7.52
CA PRO A 161 -7.06 10.35 8.56
C PRO A 161 -8.36 11.07 8.93
N LEU A 162 -9.17 11.37 7.91
CA LEU A 162 -10.47 12.04 8.13
C LEU A 162 -11.43 11.12 8.90
N LEU A 163 -11.49 9.84 8.54
CA LEU A 163 -12.36 8.87 9.22
C LEU A 163 -11.96 8.70 10.70
N ASN A 164 -10.66 8.59 11.00
CA ASN A 164 -10.16 8.51 12.37
C ASN A 164 -10.52 9.76 13.19
N LYS A 165 -10.43 10.95 12.59
CA LYS A 165 -10.89 12.19 13.25
C LYS A 165 -12.40 12.17 13.50
N LYS A 166 -13.19 11.75 12.51
CA LYS A 166 -14.66 11.78 12.55
C LYS A 166 -15.25 10.75 13.52
N ILE A 167 -14.66 9.54 13.65
CA ILE A 167 -15.15 8.57 14.62
C ILE A 167 -14.91 9.04 16.06
N LYS A 168 -13.77 9.68 16.35
CA LYS A 168 -13.51 10.32 17.66
C LYS A 168 -14.51 11.46 17.96
N GLN A 169 -15.08 12.07 16.95
CA GLN A 169 -16.17 13.06 17.06
C GLN A 169 -17.58 12.42 17.08
N LYS A 170 -17.69 11.09 17.25
CA LYS A 170 -18.96 10.33 17.25
C LYS A 170 -19.80 10.52 15.97
N SER A 171 -19.14 10.81 14.82
CA SER A 171 -19.81 10.98 13.53
C SER A 171 -20.11 9.67 12.82
N PHE A 172 -19.54 8.56 13.28
CA PHE A 172 -19.71 7.20 12.78
C PHE A 172 -19.93 6.24 13.95
N ASP A 173 -20.69 5.18 13.72
CA ASP A 173 -20.88 4.08 14.66
C ASP A 173 -19.69 3.11 14.62
N ALA A 174 -19.07 2.92 13.43
CA ALA A 174 -17.87 2.14 13.20
C ALA A 174 -17.09 2.68 12.01
N ILE A 175 -15.82 2.28 11.88
CA ILE A 175 -15.05 2.51 10.65
C ILE A 175 -14.33 1.24 10.20
N LEU A 176 -14.32 1.01 8.89
CA LEU A 176 -13.45 0.04 8.23
C LEU A 176 -12.25 0.81 7.69
N THR A 177 -11.08 0.57 8.28
CA THR A 177 -9.89 1.40 8.01
C THR A 177 -8.64 0.56 7.75
N TYR A 178 -7.57 1.19 7.24
CA TYR A 178 -6.30 0.53 6.98
C TYR A 178 -5.53 0.30 8.29
N TRP A 179 -4.66 -0.70 8.31
CA TRP A 179 -3.99 -1.17 9.51
C TRP A 179 -3.24 -0.08 10.31
N PRO A 180 -2.54 0.92 9.71
CA PRO A 180 -1.88 1.94 10.51
C PRO A 180 -2.88 2.82 11.30
N TYR A 181 -4.01 3.11 10.67
CA TYR A 181 -5.09 3.90 11.29
C TYR A 181 -5.90 3.09 12.29
N GLN A 182 -6.03 1.79 12.07
CA GLN A 182 -6.55 0.84 13.05
C GLN A 182 -5.64 0.83 14.29
N ALA A 183 -4.34 0.62 14.12
CA ALA A 183 -3.37 0.63 15.21
C ALA A 183 -3.44 1.94 16.01
N LYS A 184 -3.47 3.08 15.31
CA LYS A 184 -3.58 4.41 15.94
C LYS A 184 -4.89 4.62 16.73
N LEU A 185 -6.01 4.03 16.31
CA LEU A 185 -7.25 4.09 17.10
C LEU A 185 -7.18 3.19 18.32
N LEU A 186 -6.59 2.01 18.20
CA LEU A 186 -6.49 1.04 19.29
C LEU A 186 -5.51 1.45 20.41
N THR A 187 -4.72 2.52 20.24
CA THR A 187 -4.00 3.15 21.36
C THR A 187 -4.92 3.93 22.29
N ASP A 188 -6.15 4.20 21.87
CA ASP A 188 -7.20 4.87 22.63
C ASP A 188 -8.14 3.80 23.19
N GLU A 189 -8.18 3.64 24.52
CA GLU A 189 -8.95 2.60 25.21
C GLU A 189 -10.47 2.67 24.96
N ASN A 190 -10.96 3.75 24.40
CA ASN A 190 -12.38 3.88 24.05
C ASN A 190 -12.77 3.12 22.77
N PHE A 191 -11.80 2.58 22.03
CA PHE A 191 -12.05 1.86 20.78
C PHE A 191 -11.68 0.39 20.91
N GLU A 192 -12.38 -0.43 20.15
CA GLU A 192 -12.11 -1.86 20.05
C GLU A 192 -12.17 -2.35 18.60
N LYS A 193 -11.43 -3.42 18.35
CA LYS A 193 -11.46 -4.11 17.08
C LYS A 193 -12.60 -5.11 17.07
N ILE A 194 -13.47 -4.98 16.07
CA ILE A 194 -14.60 -5.89 15.88
C ILE A 194 -14.19 -7.10 15.04
N ILE A 195 -13.49 -6.87 13.91
CA ILE A 195 -13.01 -7.95 13.04
C ILE A 195 -11.86 -7.46 12.14
N ASP A 196 -10.89 -8.32 11.87
CA ASP A 196 -9.82 -8.06 10.91
C ASP A 196 -10.18 -8.58 9.51
N ILE A 197 -9.72 -7.89 8.48
CA ILE A 197 -9.90 -8.34 7.08
C ILE A 197 -9.22 -9.70 6.85
N LYS A 198 -8.09 -10.00 7.50
CA LYS A 198 -7.42 -11.30 7.38
C LYS A 198 -8.30 -12.47 7.84
N ASP A 199 -9.09 -12.27 8.90
CA ASP A 199 -9.98 -13.29 9.43
C ASP A 199 -11.15 -13.53 8.46
N ILE A 200 -11.68 -12.44 7.90
CA ILE A 200 -12.71 -12.48 6.85
C ILE A 200 -12.25 -13.24 5.60
N LEU A 201 -11.01 -13.03 5.17
CA LEU A 201 -10.45 -13.74 4.02
C LEU A 201 -10.44 -15.26 4.24
N SER A 202 -10.06 -15.70 5.43
CA SER A 202 -10.08 -17.12 5.79
C SER A 202 -11.49 -17.71 5.73
N GLU A 203 -12.49 -16.99 6.22
CA GLU A 203 -13.91 -17.42 6.13
C GLU A 203 -14.43 -17.44 4.68
N LEU A 204 -13.85 -16.62 3.80
CA LEU A 204 -14.14 -16.65 2.37
C LEU A 204 -13.43 -17.80 1.62
N GLY A 205 -12.57 -18.57 2.29
CA GLY A 205 -11.79 -19.67 1.72
C GLY A 205 -10.50 -19.21 1.05
N ILE A 206 -10.04 -17.99 1.34
CA ILE A 206 -8.74 -17.47 0.85
C ILE A 206 -7.68 -17.81 1.91
N PRO A 207 -6.54 -18.42 1.52
CA PRO A 207 -5.50 -18.81 2.47
C PRO A 207 -5.02 -17.62 3.31
N SER A 208 -4.85 -17.84 4.62
CA SER A 208 -4.48 -16.81 5.61
C SER A 208 -3.11 -16.15 5.34
N GLY A 209 -2.22 -16.84 4.63
CA GLY A 209 -0.90 -16.33 4.24
C GLY A 209 -0.88 -15.59 2.89
N MET A 210 -2.03 -15.37 2.25
CA MET A 210 -2.07 -14.73 0.94
C MET A 210 -1.91 -13.21 1.06
N PRO A 211 -0.89 -12.59 0.44
CA PRO A 211 -0.73 -11.14 0.40
C PRO A 211 -1.89 -10.46 -0.31
N VAL A 212 -2.49 -9.46 0.34
CA VAL A 212 -3.65 -8.73 -0.21
C VAL A 212 -3.20 -7.59 -1.11
N ILE A 213 -2.05 -6.98 -0.82
CA ILE A 213 -1.48 -5.87 -1.58
C ILE A 213 -0.10 -6.23 -2.11
N GLY A 214 0.24 -5.65 -3.25
CA GLY A 214 1.51 -5.89 -3.93
C GLY A 214 1.95 -4.71 -4.78
N TRP A 215 3.19 -4.78 -5.24
CA TRP A 215 3.74 -3.90 -6.26
C TRP A 215 3.06 -4.21 -7.58
N VAL A 216 2.49 -3.20 -8.19
CA VAL A 216 1.76 -3.32 -9.46
C VAL A 216 2.35 -2.39 -10.49
N PHE A 217 2.57 -2.93 -11.68
CA PHE A 217 3.16 -2.24 -12.83
C PHE A 217 2.58 -2.76 -14.14
N LYS A 218 2.77 -2.01 -15.22
CA LYS A 218 2.42 -2.49 -16.57
C LYS A 218 3.32 -3.66 -16.96
N GLU A 219 2.75 -4.74 -17.48
CA GLU A 219 3.50 -5.95 -17.86
C GLU A 219 4.69 -5.62 -18.79
N LYS A 220 4.45 -4.80 -19.83
CA LYS A 220 5.50 -4.32 -20.72
C LYS A 220 6.63 -3.54 -20.06
N TRP A 221 6.35 -2.84 -18.97
CA TRP A 221 7.38 -2.17 -18.18
C TRP A 221 8.23 -3.20 -17.45
N GLY A 222 7.60 -4.18 -16.79
CA GLY A 222 8.31 -5.25 -16.08
C GLY A 222 9.24 -6.08 -16.96
N GLU A 223 8.81 -6.36 -18.19
CA GLU A 223 9.64 -7.06 -19.18
C GLU A 223 10.93 -6.31 -19.52
N LYS A 224 10.87 -4.98 -19.63
CA LYS A 224 12.01 -4.12 -19.98
C LYS A 224 12.88 -3.76 -18.79
N SER A 225 12.30 -3.72 -17.60
CA SER A 225 12.91 -3.16 -16.38
C SER A 225 13.16 -4.22 -15.32
N THR A 226 13.35 -5.48 -15.72
CA THR A 226 13.48 -6.62 -14.81
C THR A 226 14.62 -6.44 -13.80
N GLU A 227 15.79 -5.98 -14.23
CA GLU A 227 16.95 -5.86 -13.35
C GLU A 227 16.80 -4.72 -12.33
N ILE A 228 16.36 -3.55 -12.78
CA ILE A 228 16.14 -2.45 -11.85
C ILE A 228 14.99 -2.76 -10.87
N PHE A 229 13.97 -3.50 -11.30
CA PHE A 229 12.89 -3.94 -10.41
C PHE A 229 13.39 -4.94 -9.36
N LYS A 230 14.28 -5.88 -9.71
CA LYS A 230 14.94 -6.76 -8.72
C LYS A 230 15.77 -5.97 -7.71
N ASN A 231 16.51 -4.97 -8.17
CA ASN A 231 17.29 -4.09 -7.32
C ASN A 231 16.40 -3.31 -6.34
N PHE A 232 15.26 -2.80 -6.83
CA PHE A 232 14.25 -2.18 -5.99
C PHE A 232 13.69 -3.16 -4.95
N LEU A 233 13.30 -4.38 -5.33
CA LEU A 233 12.77 -5.38 -4.39
C LEU A 233 13.79 -5.71 -3.30
N LYS A 234 15.09 -5.79 -3.64
CA LYS A 234 16.16 -6.00 -2.67
C LYS A 234 16.26 -4.84 -1.68
N ALA A 235 16.19 -3.59 -2.14
CA ALA A 235 16.17 -2.41 -1.26
C ALA A 235 14.90 -2.36 -0.38
N SER A 236 13.74 -2.76 -0.93
CA SER A 236 12.48 -2.90 -0.20
C SER A 236 12.57 -3.94 0.93
N ASP A 237 13.14 -5.10 0.64
CA ASP A 237 13.32 -6.16 1.64
C ASP A 237 14.34 -5.74 2.72
N GLU A 238 15.43 -5.06 2.34
CA GLU A 238 16.41 -4.51 3.29
C GLU A 238 15.78 -3.47 4.22
N ALA A 239 14.97 -2.55 3.68
CA ALA A 239 14.27 -1.55 4.49
C ALA A 239 13.28 -2.20 5.48
N LYS A 240 12.54 -3.22 5.05
CA LYS A 240 11.64 -3.97 5.94
C LYS A 240 12.39 -4.70 7.05
N GLN A 241 13.52 -5.30 6.71
CA GLN A 241 14.36 -6.01 7.67
C GLN A 241 14.91 -5.06 8.73
N LEU A 242 15.40 -3.88 8.33
CA LEU A 242 15.84 -2.84 9.26
C LEU A 242 14.71 -2.37 10.18
N MET A 243 13.51 -2.14 9.66
CA MET A 243 12.33 -1.80 10.48
C MET A 243 11.91 -2.92 11.44
N LEU A 244 12.23 -4.18 11.13
CA LEU A 244 11.91 -5.33 11.99
C LEU A 244 12.95 -5.53 13.10
N GLU A 245 14.22 -5.27 12.83
CA GLU A 245 15.34 -5.64 13.69
C GLU A 245 15.83 -4.50 14.59
N SER A 246 15.52 -3.23 14.27
CA SER A 246 16.04 -2.07 14.98
C SER A 246 14.94 -1.11 15.38
N ASP A 247 14.83 -0.87 16.70
CA ASP A 247 13.92 0.15 17.24
C ASP A 247 14.35 1.58 16.87
N ASP A 248 15.66 1.82 16.71
CA ASP A 248 16.21 3.14 16.38
C ASP A 248 15.75 3.62 14.98
N ILE A 249 15.56 2.69 14.04
CA ILE A 249 15.06 3.00 12.68
C ILE A 249 13.67 3.65 12.71
N TRP A 250 12.87 3.37 13.75
CA TRP A 250 11.55 3.99 13.87
C TRP A 250 11.62 5.48 14.20
N ASP A 251 12.72 5.98 14.75
CA ASP A 251 12.91 7.41 14.94
C ASP A 251 13.08 8.13 13.59
N ASP A 252 13.73 7.51 12.61
CA ASP A 252 13.84 8.01 11.24
C ASP A 252 12.50 7.94 10.47
N VAL A 253 11.69 6.93 10.76
CA VAL A 253 10.39 6.72 10.11
C VAL A 253 9.27 7.55 10.73
N ARG A 254 9.35 7.84 12.03
CA ARG A 254 8.31 8.57 12.81
C ARG A 254 7.84 9.90 12.19
N PRO A 255 8.70 10.73 11.58
CA PRO A 255 8.27 11.98 10.93
C PRO A 255 7.29 11.75 9.75
N PHE A 256 7.23 10.54 9.20
CA PHE A 256 6.39 10.17 8.05
C PHE A 256 5.08 9.45 8.47
N MET A 257 4.83 9.22 9.76
CA MET A 257 3.64 8.58 10.33
C MET A 257 2.55 9.64 10.63
#